data_24a938567a5edc3f4e41d5eb35ff0a2f
#
_entry.id   24a938567a5edc3f4e41d5eb35ff0a2f
#
_cell.length_a   1.000
_cell.length_b   1.000
_cell.length_c   1.000
_cell.angle_alpha   90.00
_cell.angle_beta   90.00
_cell.angle_gamma   90.00
#
_symmetry.space_group_name_H-M   'P 1'
#
loop_
_entity.id
_entity.type
_entity.pdbx_description
1 polymer ?
#
loop_
_entity_poly.entity_id
_entity_poly.type
_entity_poly.pdbx_seq_one_letter_code
_entity_poly.pdbx_strand_id
1 'polypeptide(L)'
;MKTRIIWANLATNDIQKTIQFYTALGFKQNGKETSELVSFAFADSNFIINFFTAKRFEWALKGKPVNTETENEIIFSLSADSREEIDLWLEKVKKAGGVIFSEPEDFEVGYTFGFTDPDGHKFNFLYWPGM
;
A
#
# COMPACT_ATOMS: atom_id res chain seq x y z
N MET A 1 -17.52 -22.09 9.36
CA MET A 1 -17.36 -20.94 8.44
C MET A 1 -15.89 -20.55 8.36
N LYS A 2 -15.46 -20.02 7.22
CA LYS A 2 -14.04 -19.75 6.98
C LYS A 2 -13.89 -18.59 6.00
N THR A 3 -13.14 -17.55 6.37
CA THR A 3 -12.77 -16.48 5.44
C THR A 3 -11.51 -16.89 4.71
N ARG A 4 -11.38 -16.52 3.43
CA ARG A 4 -10.25 -16.92 2.57
C ARG A 4 -9.40 -15.75 2.11
N ILE A 5 -10.02 -14.59 1.99
CA ILE A 5 -9.37 -13.38 1.49
C ILE A 5 -9.73 -12.24 2.41
N ILE A 6 -8.79 -11.36 2.63
CA ILE A 6 -9.06 -10.09 3.29
C ILE A 6 -8.94 -8.97 2.28
N TRP A 7 -9.90 -8.04 2.31
CA TRP A 7 -9.84 -6.82 1.54
C TRP A 7 -9.70 -5.64 2.49
N ALA A 8 -8.77 -4.73 2.17
CA ALA A 8 -8.77 -3.40 2.76
C ALA A 8 -9.41 -2.44 1.77
N ASN A 9 -10.17 -1.48 2.26
CA ASN A 9 -10.77 -0.45 1.43
C ASN A 9 -10.20 0.90 1.85
N LEU A 10 -9.62 1.62 0.90
CA LEU A 10 -8.99 2.91 1.12
C LEU A 10 -9.55 3.92 0.13
N ALA A 11 -9.40 5.21 0.45
CA ALA A 11 -9.79 6.27 -0.47
C ALA A 11 -8.61 6.68 -1.36
N THR A 12 -8.92 7.11 -2.57
CA THR A 12 -7.94 7.74 -3.47
C THR A 12 -8.53 9.02 -4.07
N ASN A 13 -7.68 10.01 -4.25
CA ASN A 13 -8.04 11.26 -4.92
C ASN A 13 -7.92 11.17 -6.44
N ASP A 14 -7.21 10.15 -6.94
CA ASP A 14 -6.96 10.01 -8.37
C ASP A 14 -6.65 8.55 -8.71
N ILE A 15 -7.65 7.88 -9.30
CA ILE A 15 -7.54 6.47 -9.65
C ILE A 15 -6.38 6.20 -10.60
N GLN A 16 -6.14 7.08 -11.59
CA GLN A 16 -5.06 6.89 -12.55
C GLN A 16 -3.69 7.00 -11.91
N LYS A 17 -3.50 7.92 -10.96
CA LYS A 17 -2.24 8.01 -10.22
C LYS A 17 -2.01 6.77 -9.36
N THR A 18 -3.06 6.25 -8.75
CA THR A 18 -2.99 5.01 -7.98
C THR A 18 -2.57 3.84 -8.86
N ILE A 19 -3.17 3.72 -10.04
CA ILE A 19 -2.81 2.68 -11.01
C ILE A 19 -1.33 2.80 -11.40
N GLN A 20 -0.88 3.99 -11.75
CA GLN A 20 0.51 4.22 -12.16
C GLN A 20 1.49 3.84 -11.05
N PHE A 21 1.20 4.25 -9.82
CA PHE A 21 2.08 3.99 -8.69
C PHE A 21 2.24 2.51 -8.39
N TYR A 22 1.14 1.82 -8.18
CA TYR A 22 1.19 0.40 -7.79
C TYR A 22 1.65 -0.50 -8.93
N THR A 23 1.33 -0.15 -10.17
CA THR A 23 1.83 -0.85 -11.35
C THR A 23 3.34 -0.68 -11.48
N ALA A 24 3.86 0.53 -11.24
CA ALA A 24 5.30 0.80 -11.28
C ALA A 24 6.05 -0.01 -10.20
N LEU A 25 5.42 -0.28 -9.07
CA LEU A 25 5.99 -1.14 -8.03
C LEU A 25 5.94 -2.62 -8.38
N GLY A 26 5.21 -2.99 -9.43
CA GLY A 26 5.09 -4.38 -9.88
C GLY A 26 3.92 -5.14 -9.27
N PHE A 27 3.04 -4.47 -8.53
CA PHE A 27 1.83 -5.12 -8.03
C PHE A 27 0.82 -5.31 -9.15
N LYS A 28 0.04 -6.36 -9.03
CA LYS A 28 -0.92 -6.75 -10.07
C LYS A 28 -2.29 -6.12 -9.81
N GLN A 29 -2.81 -5.45 -10.82
CA GLN A 29 -4.18 -4.94 -10.76
C GLN A 29 -5.15 -6.13 -10.74
N ASN A 30 -6.08 -6.08 -9.82
CA ASN A 30 -7.09 -7.11 -9.63
C ASN A 30 -8.35 -6.74 -10.41
N GLY A 31 -8.41 -7.15 -11.67
CA GLY A 31 -9.50 -6.80 -12.57
C GLY A 31 -9.34 -5.39 -13.16
N LYS A 32 -10.32 -5.00 -13.97
CA LYS A 32 -10.32 -3.70 -14.61
C LYS A 32 -10.91 -2.64 -13.69
N GLU A 33 -10.34 -1.45 -13.71
CA GLU A 33 -10.85 -0.32 -12.94
C GLU A 33 -12.20 0.17 -13.47
N THR A 34 -12.94 0.81 -12.59
CA THR A 34 -14.15 1.58 -12.94
C THR A 34 -13.86 3.06 -12.71
N SER A 35 -14.86 3.91 -12.91
CA SER A 35 -14.72 5.34 -12.59
C SER A 35 -14.59 5.61 -11.09
N GLU A 36 -14.92 4.63 -10.23
CA GLU A 36 -14.97 4.81 -8.79
C GLU A 36 -14.04 3.89 -8.01
N LEU A 37 -13.40 2.93 -8.67
CA LEU A 37 -12.67 1.86 -7.98
C LEU A 37 -11.52 1.32 -8.83
N VAL A 38 -10.37 1.12 -8.18
CA VAL A 38 -9.32 0.23 -8.69
C VAL A 38 -8.88 -0.69 -7.56
N SER A 39 -8.50 -1.90 -7.91
CA SER A 39 -8.14 -2.94 -6.95
C SER A 39 -6.75 -3.51 -7.29
N PHE A 40 -5.94 -3.76 -6.27
CA PHE A 40 -4.61 -4.36 -6.43
C PHE A 40 -4.43 -5.55 -5.51
N ALA A 41 -3.72 -6.56 -5.99
CA ALA A 41 -3.42 -7.78 -5.25
C ALA A 41 -2.03 -7.72 -4.63
N PHE A 42 -1.94 -8.15 -3.38
CA PHE A 42 -0.71 -8.22 -2.60
C PHE A 42 -0.57 -9.63 -2.01
N ALA A 43 0.64 -9.96 -1.56
CA ALA A 43 0.90 -11.21 -0.82
C ALA A 43 0.34 -12.46 -1.55
N ASP A 44 0.79 -12.67 -2.78
CA ASP A 44 0.33 -13.78 -3.63
C ASP A 44 -1.19 -13.81 -3.81
N SER A 45 -1.78 -12.61 -3.90
CA SER A 45 -3.22 -12.39 -4.11
C SER A 45 -4.09 -12.80 -2.91
N ASN A 46 -3.50 -12.99 -1.75
CA ASN A 46 -4.25 -13.28 -0.53
C ASN A 46 -4.76 -12.03 0.19
N PHE A 47 -4.19 -10.88 -0.13
CA PHE A 47 -4.58 -9.61 0.44
C PHE A 47 -4.86 -8.63 -0.69
N ILE A 48 -6.08 -8.10 -0.71
CA ILE A 48 -6.52 -7.18 -1.77
C ILE A 48 -6.75 -5.81 -1.17
N ILE A 49 -6.30 -4.77 -1.84
CA ILE A 49 -6.62 -3.39 -1.47
C ILE A 49 -7.47 -2.79 -2.58
N ASN A 50 -8.64 -2.31 -2.22
CA ASN A 50 -9.53 -1.57 -3.09
C ASN A 50 -9.36 -0.08 -2.82
N PHE A 51 -9.12 0.69 -3.87
CA PHE A 51 -8.99 2.14 -3.76
C PHE A 51 -10.23 2.76 -4.40
N PHE A 52 -11.02 3.43 -3.58
CA PHE A 52 -12.27 4.06 -4.02
C PHE A 52 -12.09 5.56 -4.16
N THR A 53 -12.85 6.18 -5.05
CA THR A 53 -13.00 7.63 -4.99
C THR A 53 -13.53 8.04 -3.61
N ALA A 54 -13.21 9.25 -3.17
CA ALA A 54 -13.58 9.71 -1.84
C ALA A 54 -15.07 9.58 -1.56
N LYS A 55 -15.90 9.95 -2.53
CA LYS A 55 -17.36 9.89 -2.41
C LYS A 55 -17.85 8.45 -2.25
N ARG A 56 -17.32 7.54 -3.06
CA ARG A 56 -17.68 6.12 -2.98
C ARG A 56 -17.22 5.51 -1.65
N PHE A 57 -16.05 5.90 -1.18
CA PHE A 57 -15.51 5.42 0.09
C PHE A 57 -16.36 5.89 1.28
N GLU A 58 -16.78 7.15 1.29
CA GLU A 58 -17.68 7.68 2.33
C GLU A 58 -18.98 6.87 2.40
N TRP A 59 -19.54 6.54 1.25
CA TRP A 59 -20.74 5.72 1.19
C TRP A 59 -20.51 4.33 1.82
N ALA A 60 -19.39 3.69 1.48
CA ALA A 60 -19.06 2.37 2.01
C ALA A 60 -18.76 2.43 3.51
N LEU A 61 -18.05 3.47 3.95
CA LEU A 61 -17.65 3.66 5.35
C LEU A 61 -18.84 4.02 6.26
N LYS A 62 -19.89 4.61 5.68
CA LYS A 62 -21.03 5.20 6.43
C LYS A 62 -20.56 6.25 7.43
N GLY A 63 -19.53 7.01 7.03
CA GLY A 63 -18.94 8.03 7.89
C GLY A 63 -17.91 8.85 7.13
N LYS A 64 -17.18 9.70 7.86
CA LYS A 64 -16.14 10.53 7.29
C LYS A 64 -14.79 9.82 7.30
N PRO A 65 -14.09 9.75 6.17
CA PRO A 65 -12.73 9.24 6.16
C PRO A 65 -11.77 10.25 6.81
N VAL A 66 -10.66 9.75 7.35
CA VAL A 66 -9.58 10.62 7.84
C VAL A 66 -8.86 11.26 6.63
N ASN A 67 -8.19 12.39 6.89
CA ASN A 67 -7.32 13.00 5.89
C ASN A 67 -5.95 12.33 5.95
N THR A 68 -5.68 11.44 5.00
CA THR A 68 -4.43 10.65 4.98
C THR A 68 -3.18 11.48 4.65
N GLU A 69 -3.32 12.74 4.26
CA GLU A 69 -2.18 13.64 4.15
C GLU A 69 -1.59 14.01 5.50
N THR A 70 -2.41 14.01 6.55
CA THR A 70 -2.03 14.44 7.90
C THR A 70 -2.23 13.38 8.98
N GLU A 71 -3.07 12.37 8.72
CA GLU A 71 -3.48 11.41 9.73
C GLU A 71 -3.50 10.00 9.15
N ASN A 72 -2.98 9.03 9.90
CA ASN A 72 -3.03 7.62 9.54
C ASN A 72 -3.26 6.79 10.78
N GLU A 73 -4.06 5.75 10.65
CA GLU A 73 -4.22 4.74 11.68
C GLU A 73 -3.50 3.46 11.32
N ILE A 74 -3.42 3.16 10.02
CA ILE A 74 -2.90 1.89 9.53
C ILE A 74 -1.57 2.12 8.81
N ILE A 75 -0.63 1.20 9.05
CA ILE A 75 0.54 1.01 8.21
C ILE A 75 0.52 -0.43 7.71
N PHE A 76 0.69 -0.63 6.41
CA PHE A 76 0.75 -1.96 5.82
C PHE A 76 2.22 -2.37 5.70
N SER A 77 2.55 -3.53 6.27
CA SER A 77 3.91 -4.05 6.19
C SER A 77 3.99 -5.14 5.15
N LEU A 78 4.89 -4.97 4.19
CA LEU A 78 5.13 -5.91 3.12
C LEU A 78 6.46 -6.61 3.39
N SER A 79 6.46 -7.94 3.36
CA SER A 79 7.67 -8.71 3.66
C SER A 79 8.70 -8.62 2.54
N ALA A 80 9.96 -8.68 2.92
CA ALA A 80 11.09 -8.84 2.02
C ALA A 80 11.99 -9.95 2.57
N ASP A 81 12.69 -10.63 1.68
CA ASP A 81 13.45 -11.83 2.04
C ASP A 81 14.90 -11.54 2.47
N SER A 82 15.36 -10.32 2.29
CA SER A 82 16.72 -9.92 2.65
C SER A 82 16.87 -8.41 2.81
N ARG A 83 17.97 -7.99 3.42
CA ARG A 83 18.31 -6.57 3.56
C ARG A 83 18.54 -5.94 2.17
N GLU A 84 19.18 -6.67 1.29
CA GLU A 84 19.44 -6.22 -0.09
C GLU A 84 18.14 -5.97 -0.85
N GLU A 85 17.15 -6.81 -0.63
CA GLU A 85 15.82 -6.65 -1.23
C GLU A 85 15.13 -5.38 -0.73
N ILE A 86 15.30 -5.04 0.55
CA ILE A 86 14.79 -3.78 1.11
C ILE A 86 15.39 -2.58 0.35
N ASP A 87 16.70 -2.60 0.12
CA ASP A 87 17.37 -1.50 -0.59
C ASP A 87 16.90 -1.40 -2.04
N LEU A 88 16.63 -2.53 -2.69
CA LEU A 88 16.07 -2.54 -4.05
C LEU A 88 14.65 -1.96 -4.07
N TRP A 89 13.83 -2.32 -3.10
CA TRP A 89 12.49 -1.75 -2.96
C TRP A 89 12.52 -0.25 -2.75
N LEU A 90 13.47 0.24 -1.94
CA LEU A 90 13.62 1.67 -1.72
C LEU A 90 13.81 2.43 -3.03
N GLU A 91 14.70 1.96 -3.90
CA GLU A 91 14.94 2.58 -5.19
C GLU A 91 13.72 2.51 -6.10
N LYS A 92 13.01 1.39 -6.07
CA LYS A 92 11.79 1.19 -6.85
C LYS A 92 10.67 2.14 -6.42
N VAL A 93 10.50 2.32 -5.12
CA VAL A 93 9.50 3.24 -4.56
C VAL A 93 9.82 4.68 -4.95
N LYS A 94 11.09 5.08 -4.86
CA LYS A 94 11.52 6.42 -5.27
C LYS A 94 11.20 6.68 -6.74
N LYS A 95 11.51 5.73 -7.62
CA LYS A 95 11.23 5.84 -9.06
C LYS A 95 9.73 5.92 -9.36
N ALA A 96 8.92 5.23 -8.57
CA ALA A 96 7.47 5.25 -8.72
C ALA A 96 6.82 6.55 -8.21
N GLY A 97 7.59 7.39 -7.51
CA GLY A 97 7.09 8.65 -6.96
C GLY A 97 6.56 8.56 -5.53
N GLY A 98 6.87 7.48 -4.84
CA GLY A 98 6.52 7.35 -3.42
C GLY A 98 7.34 8.29 -2.56
N VAL A 99 6.78 8.75 -1.46
CA VAL A 99 7.46 9.61 -0.49
C VAL A 99 8.02 8.74 0.62
N ILE A 100 9.32 8.84 0.86
CA ILE A 100 9.97 8.08 1.95
C ILE A 100 9.79 8.87 3.24
N PHE A 101 8.98 8.36 4.15
CA PHE A 101 8.77 9.01 5.44
C PHE A 101 9.69 8.44 6.53
N SER A 102 10.29 7.28 6.29
CA SER A 102 11.24 6.66 7.20
C SER A 102 12.34 6.00 6.37
N GLU A 103 13.56 6.53 6.49
CA GLU A 103 14.73 5.98 5.79
C GLU A 103 15.05 4.57 6.27
N PRO A 104 15.77 3.77 5.46
CA PRO A 104 16.15 2.41 5.88
C PRO A 104 16.89 2.42 7.21
N GLU A 105 16.45 1.58 8.12
CA GLU A 105 17.03 1.47 9.44
C GLU A 105 16.92 0.05 9.98
N ASP A 106 17.86 -0.29 10.86
CA ASP A 106 17.77 -1.53 11.62
C ASP A 106 16.70 -1.37 12.71
N PHE A 107 15.90 -2.41 12.87
CA PHE A 107 14.88 -2.47 13.91
C PHE A 107 14.95 -3.84 14.55
N GLU A 108 15.48 -3.91 15.76
CA GLU A 108 15.74 -5.17 16.45
C GLU A 108 16.56 -6.12 15.56
N VAL A 109 15.99 -7.26 15.14
CA VAL A 109 16.68 -8.22 14.24
C VAL A 109 16.39 -7.96 12.77
N GLY A 110 15.54 -6.99 12.47
CA GLY A 110 15.06 -6.71 11.13
C GLY A 110 15.65 -5.46 10.50
N TYR A 111 15.18 -5.18 9.31
CA TYR A 111 15.58 -4.02 8.51
C TYR A 111 14.37 -3.54 7.71
N THR A 112 14.11 -2.23 7.73
CA THR A 112 12.87 -1.68 7.19
C THR A 112 13.03 -0.24 6.69
N PHE A 113 12.19 0.16 5.77
CA PHE A 113 11.96 1.57 5.44
C PHE A 113 10.46 1.80 5.23
N GLY A 114 10.03 3.05 5.35
CA GLY A 114 8.62 3.40 5.19
C GLY A 114 8.38 4.41 4.09
N PHE A 115 7.25 4.27 3.41
CA PHE A 115 6.86 5.17 2.33
C PHE A 115 5.36 5.43 2.33
N THR A 116 4.96 6.50 1.66
CA THR A 116 3.54 6.76 1.38
C THR A 116 3.27 6.63 -0.11
N ASP A 117 2.05 6.21 -0.42
CA ASP A 117 1.53 6.25 -1.79
C ASP A 117 1.07 7.68 -2.14
N PRO A 118 0.56 7.94 -3.36
CA PRO A 118 0.14 9.28 -3.76
C PRO A 118 -0.92 9.94 -2.87
N ASP A 119 -1.69 9.15 -2.14
CA ASP A 119 -2.75 9.67 -1.26
C ASP A 119 -2.32 9.77 0.20
N GLY A 120 -1.08 9.41 0.52
CA GLY A 120 -0.57 9.46 1.88
C GLY A 120 -0.78 8.19 2.69
N HIS A 121 -1.27 7.11 2.07
CA HIS A 121 -1.37 5.82 2.76
C HIS A 121 0.02 5.28 3.06
N LYS A 122 0.22 4.81 4.28
CA LYS A 122 1.53 4.39 4.77
C LYS A 122 1.77 2.90 4.61
N PHE A 123 2.95 2.60 4.12
CA PHE A 123 3.47 1.24 3.94
C PHE A 123 4.89 1.19 4.47
N ASN A 124 5.35 -0.02 4.84
CA ASN A 124 6.77 -0.28 4.92
C ASN A 124 7.09 -1.61 4.25
N PHE A 125 8.34 -1.76 3.84
CA PHE A 125 8.91 -3.05 3.51
C PHE A 125 9.74 -3.50 4.70
N LEU A 126 9.56 -4.74 5.11
CA LEU A 126 10.19 -5.27 6.31
C LEU A 126 10.86 -6.61 6.04
N TYR A 127 12.15 -6.66 6.27
CA TYR A 127 12.89 -7.91 6.40
C TYR A 127 12.95 -8.27 7.87
N TRP A 128 12.44 -9.43 8.21
CA TRP A 128 12.46 -9.92 9.59
C TRP A 128 12.85 -11.38 9.59
N PRO A 129 14.10 -11.73 9.97
CA PRO A 129 14.55 -13.11 9.98
C PRO A 129 13.67 -13.99 10.86
N GLY A 130 13.23 -15.12 10.33
CA GLY A 130 12.41 -16.08 11.08
C GLY A 130 10.91 -15.85 11.01
N MET A 131 10.49 -14.88 10.20
CA MET A 131 9.07 -14.64 9.95
C MET A 131 8.64 -15.18 8.61
#